data_f4822a0481c51cdc50ce84b5eb04e150
#
_entry.id   f4822a0481c51cdc50ce84b5eb04e150
#
_cell.length_a   1.000
_cell.length_b   1.000
_cell.length_c   1.000
_cell.angle_alpha   90.00
_cell.angle_beta   90.00
_cell.angle_gamma   90.00
#
_symmetry.space_group_name_H-M   'P 1'
#
loop_
_entity.id
_entity.type
_entity.pdbx_description
1 polymer ?
#
loop_
_entity_poly.entity_id
_entity_poly.type
_entity_poly.pdbx_seq_one_letter_code
_entity_poly.pdbx_strand_id
1 'polypeptide(L)'
;DVHLLYWNRDLKPEDVSAFSNIKLHEFSRFQADDVSKLSKIGSFIKYRKFALKVLNIEHFDFIIVLHSLTGVLIADKLKKSYSGKYIFDYRDSTYEGFAPFKKIIGDLVKHSYATFVSSDAFRRFLPASESSKIYTSHNLLTDSLNHRDEKEKYGVPSDKIRIAFWGFIRHEEINREIIKKLSCDNRFELHYYGREQQIALNLKKYAAQTGAVNVFFHGEYKPEDRYTFVRNTDLIHNIYKDGNMMLAMGNKYYDGLIFYIPQLCMKGSFMGEKCAEKGIGLECDPFEEDFTDKVYEYYHQSKVQPQKYKPDAHIYS
;
A
#
# COMPACT_ATOMS: atom_id res chain seq x y z
N ASP A 1 -9.69 -5.40 -28.54
CA ASP A 1 -10.00 -6.38 -27.50
C ASP A 1 -8.99 -6.27 -26.36
N VAL A 2 -9.45 -6.40 -25.13
CA VAL A 2 -8.60 -6.41 -23.93
C VAL A 2 -8.47 -7.86 -23.45
N HIS A 3 -7.24 -8.31 -23.22
CA HIS A 3 -6.96 -9.63 -22.68
C HIS A 3 -6.38 -9.47 -21.27
N LEU A 4 -6.95 -10.18 -20.29
CA LEU A 4 -6.43 -10.25 -18.93
C LEU A 4 -5.81 -11.63 -18.69
N LEU A 5 -4.49 -11.67 -18.53
CA LEU A 5 -3.75 -12.87 -18.14
C LEU A 5 -3.39 -12.80 -16.67
N TYR A 6 -3.86 -13.73 -15.86
CA TYR A 6 -3.66 -13.69 -14.42
C TYR A 6 -3.52 -15.09 -13.82
N TRP A 7 -3.02 -15.12 -12.59
CA TRP A 7 -2.92 -16.33 -11.79
C TRP A 7 -3.96 -16.30 -10.68
N ASN A 8 -4.99 -17.16 -10.81
CA ASN A 8 -5.98 -17.40 -9.77
C ASN A 8 -5.37 -18.32 -8.70
N ARG A 9 -4.91 -17.71 -7.60
CA ARG A 9 -4.15 -18.37 -6.52
C ARG A 9 -5.03 -18.99 -5.46
N ASP A 10 -6.21 -18.45 -5.22
CA ASP A 10 -7.18 -18.89 -4.22
C ASP A 10 -8.32 -19.73 -4.82
N LEU A 11 -8.29 -19.94 -6.13
CA LEU A 11 -9.26 -20.73 -6.91
C LEU A 11 -10.70 -20.19 -6.78
N LYS A 12 -10.85 -18.89 -6.53
CA LYS A 12 -12.15 -18.23 -6.55
C LYS A 12 -12.48 -17.76 -7.97
N PRO A 13 -13.75 -17.85 -8.38
CA PRO A 13 -14.15 -17.28 -9.67
C PRO A 13 -14.04 -15.75 -9.64
N GLU A 14 -13.49 -15.18 -10.71
CA GLU A 14 -13.49 -13.73 -10.93
C GLU A 14 -14.76 -13.33 -11.66
N ASP A 15 -15.51 -12.40 -11.11
CA ASP A 15 -16.68 -11.84 -11.79
C ASP A 15 -16.26 -10.69 -12.70
N VAL A 16 -16.27 -10.97 -13.98
CA VAL A 16 -16.00 -10.00 -15.05
C VAL A 16 -17.25 -9.68 -15.87
N SER A 17 -18.42 -10.02 -15.39
CA SER A 17 -19.69 -9.84 -16.11
C SER A 17 -19.97 -8.37 -16.47
N ALA A 18 -19.45 -7.44 -15.69
CA ALA A 18 -19.53 -6.00 -15.98
C ALA A 18 -18.67 -5.55 -17.18
N PHE A 19 -17.78 -6.40 -17.73
CA PHE A 19 -16.81 -6.06 -18.76
C PHE A 19 -16.94 -6.96 -19.98
N SER A 20 -17.82 -6.61 -20.90
CA SER A 20 -18.13 -7.42 -22.09
C SER A 20 -16.96 -7.62 -23.09
N ASN A 21 -15.91 -6.79 -22.99
CA ASN A 21 -14.80 -6.74 -23.95
C ASN A 21 -13.49 -7.34 -23.41
N ILE A 22 -13.53 -8.09 -22.29
CA ILE A 22 -12.34 -8.68 -21.68
C ILE A 22 -12.30 -10.19 -21.96
N LYS A 23 -11.23 -10.65 -22.60
CA LYS A 23 -10.92 -12.09 -22.73
C LYS A 23 -10.00 -12.52 -21.60
N LEU A 24 -10.46 -13.47 -20.78
CA LEU A 24 -9.70 -14.00 -19.65
C LEU A 24 -8.76 -15.13 -20.08
N HIS A 25 -7.52 -15.10 -19.60
CA HIS A 25 -6.55 -16.18 -19.64
C HIS A 25 -6.16 -16.53 -18.20
N GLU A 26 -6.88 -17.46 -17.61
CA GLU A 26 -6.71 -17.84 -16.22
C GLU A 26 -5.71 -19.00 -16.06
N PHE A 27 -4.73 -18.82 -15.19
CA PHE A 27 -3.90 -19.88 -14.66
C PHE A 27 -4.39 -20.25 -13.25
N SER A 28 -5.23 -21.29 -13.17
CA SER A 28 -5.83 -21.76 -11.91
C SER A 28 -4.87 -22.69 -11.19
N ARG A 29 -4.29 -22.25 -10.09
CA ARG A 29 -3.46 -23.06 -9.22
C ARG A 29 -3.40 -22.49 -7.82
N PHE A 30 -3.84 -23.25 -6.83
CA PHE A 30 -3.76 -22.85 -5.43
C PHE A 30 -2.32 -22.56 -4.99
N GLN A 31 -2.11 -21.45 -4.33
CA GLN A 31 -0.84 -21.04 -3.77
C GLN A 31 -1.07 -20.23 -2.50
N ALA A 32 -0.82 -20.81 -1.35
CA ALA A 32 -0.89 -20.09 -0.07
C ALA A 32 0.14 -18.96 0.01
N ASP A 33 -0.17 -17.90 0.76
CA ASP A 33 0.69 -16.72 0.88
C ASP A 33 1.88 -16.94 1.81
N ASP A 34 1.72 -17.75 2.83
CA ASP A 34 2.65 -17.99 3.94
C ASP A 34 3.64 -19.13 3.73
N VAL A 35 3.63 -19.78 2.54
CA VAL A 35 4.60 -20.84 2.23
C VAL A 35 5.98 -20.28 1.84
N SER A 36 7.00 -21.10 2.04
CA SER A 36 8.40 -20.72 1.77
C SER A 36 8.62 -20.27 0.31
N LYS A 37 9.60 -19.40 0.09
CA LYS A 37 9.95 -18.89 -1.25
C LYS A 37 10.34 -20.04 -2.19
N LEU A 38 11.01 -21.06 -1.69
CA LEU A 38 11.43 -22.23 -2.49
C LEU A 38 10.25 -23.05 -2.98
N SER A 39 9.22 -23.24 -2.15
CA SER A 39 8.01 -23.98 -2.54
C SER A 39 7.20 -23.29 -3.65
N LYS A 40 7.36 -21.96 -3.81
CA LYS A 40 6.71 -21.17 -4.87
C LYS A 40 7.36 -21.32 -6.25
N ILE A 41 8.64 -21.73 -6.33
CA ILE A 41 9.41 -21.79 -7.59
C ILE A 41 8.72 -22.66 -8.64
N GLY A 42 8.27 -23.85 -8.26
CA GLY A 42 7.57 -24.75 -9.19
C GLY A 42 6.28 -24.14 -9.78
N SER A 43 5.57 -23.36 -9.00
CA SER A 43 4.38 -22.65 -9.43
C SER A 43 4.72 -21.50 -10.38
N PHE A 44 5.78 -20.75 -10.10
CA PHE A 44 6.26 -19.69 -11.00
C PHE A 44 6.71 -20.24 -12.37
N ILE A 45 7.40 -21.39 -12.39
CA ILE A 45 7.79 -22.05 -13.65
C ILE A 45 6.55 -22.43 -14.47
N LYS A 46 5.53 -22.99 -13.82
CA LYS A 46 4.27 -23.37 -14.51
C LYS A 46 3.52 -22.14 -15.01
N TYR A 47 3.42 -21.08 -14.19
CA TYR A 47 2.82 -19.81 -14.62
C TYR A 47 3.55 -19.20 -15.80
N ARG A 48 4.91 -19.17 -15.77
CA ARG A 48 5.72 -18.72 -16.90
C ARG A 48 5.39 -19.48 -18.18
N LYS A 49 5.35 -20.84 -18.10
CA LYS A 49 5.01 -21.68 -19.28
C LYS A 49 3.64 -21.33 -19.83
N PHE A 50 2.65 -21.14 -18.97
CA PHE A 50 1.31 -20.75 -19.35
C PHE A 50 1.30 -19.35 -20.01
N ALA A 51 1.92 -18.36 -19.39
CA ALA A 51 1.99 -17.00 -19.92
C ALA A 51 2.67 -16.96 -21.29
N LEU A 52 3.80 -17.67 -21.47
CA LEU A 52 4.49 -17.76 -22.75
C LEU A 52 3.65 -18.46 -23.82
N LYS A 53 2.84 -19.46 -23.45
CA LYS A 53 1.91 -20.10 -24.38
C LYS A 53 0.88 -19.09 -24.91
N VAL A 54 0.25 -18.30 -24.03
CA VAL A 54 -0.70 -17.25 -24.41
C VAL A 54 -0.03 -16.22 -25.31
N LEU A 55 1.15 -15.71 -24.91
CA LEU A 55 1.92 -14.72 -25.68
C LEU A 55 2.46 -15.22 -27.02
N ASN A 56 2.43 -16.51 -27.29
CA ASN A 56 2.82 -17.09 -28.58
C ASN A 56 1.63 -17.38 -29.49
N ILE A 57 0.46 -17.63 -28.92
CA ILE A 57 -0.77 -17.96 -29.68
C ILE A 57 -1.50 -16.66 -30.08
N GLU A 58 -1.59 -15.74 -29.16
CA GLU A 58 -2.28 -14.46 -29.35
C GLU A 58 -1.29 -13.39 -29.81
N HIS A 59 -1.74 -12.48 -30.66
CA HIS A 59 -0.99 -11.30 -31.07
C HIS A 59 -1.49 -10.09 -30.29
N PHE A 60 -0.57 -9.40 -29.61
CA PHE A 60 -0.88 -8.18 -28.84
C PHE A 60 -0.15 -6.99 -29.46
N ASP A 61 -0.86 -5.89 -29.65
CA ASP A 61 -0.26 -4.63 -30.10
C ASP A 61 0.55 -4.01 -28.98
N PHE A 62 0.06 -4.16 -27.74
CA PHE A 62 0.65 -3.56 -26.54
C PHE A 62 0.37 -4.41 -25.29
N ILE A 63 1.31 -4.39 -24.33
CA ILE A 63 1.19 -5.16 -23.09
C ILE A 63 1.35 -4.25 -21.88
N ILE A 64 0.53 -4.43 -20.85
CA ILE A 64 0.75 -3.86 -19.52
C ILE A 64 1.20 -4.99 -18.60
N VAL A 65 2.42 -4.87 -18.07
CA VAL A 65 3.04 -5.86 -17.17
C VAL A 65 2.91 -5.38 -15.75
N LEU A 66 2.01 -5.99 -15.00
CA LEU A 66 1.77 -5.65 -13.60
C LEU A 66 2.72 -6.44 -12.70
N HIS A 67 3.46 -5.72 -11.84
CA HIS A 67 4.38 -6.23 -10.84
C HIS A 67 5.74 -6.76 -11.39
N SER A 68 6.81 -6.52 -10.61
CA SER A 68 8.20 -6.86 -10.96
C SER A 68 8.41 -8.33 -11.28
N LEU A 69 7.86 -9.24 -10.45
CA LEU A 69 8.03 -10.68 -10.64
C LEU A 69 7.38 -11.19 -11.93
N THR A 70 6.19 -10.70 -12.27
CA THR A 70 5.52 -11.03 -13.55
C THR A 70 6.41 -10.64 -14.72
N GLY A 71 6.96 -9.43 -14.71
CA GLY A 71 7.88 -8.96 -15.73
C GLY A 71 9.12 -9.84 -15.87
N VAL A 72 9.76 -10.18 -14.75
CA VAL A 72 10.96 -11.05 -14.74
C VAL A 72 10.66 -12.43 -15.30
N LEU A 73 9.50 -13.02 -14.99
CA LEU A 73 9.12 -14.33 -15.50
C LEU A 73 9.01 -14.40 -17.05
N ILE A 74 8.66 -13.30 -17.71
CA ILE A 74 8.47 -13.25 -19.17
C ILE A 74 9.43 -12.28 -19.87
N ALA A 75 10.49 -11.84 -19.18
CA ALA A 75 11.41 -10.80 -19.64
C ALA A 75 12.02 -11.07 -21.01
N ASP A 76 12.41 -12.31 -21.28
CA ASP A 76 12.97 -12.73 -22.57
C ASP A 76 11.98 -12.53 -23.74
N LYS A 77 10.70 -12.86 -23.54
CA LYS A 77 9.64 -12.66 -24.53
C LYS A 77 9.34 -11.19 -24.73
N LEU A 78 9.23 -10.40 -23.66
CA LEU A 78 9.02 -8.96 -23.74
C LEU A 78 10.14 -8.28 -24.52
N LYS A 79 11.39 -8.57 -24.16
CA LYS A 79 12.56 -8.00 -24.81
C LYS A 79 12.66 -8.37 -26.30
N LYS A 80 12.40 -9.64 -26.64
CA LYS A 80 12.55 -10.13 -28.01
C LYS A 80 11.40 -9.72 -28.92
N SER A 81 10.17 -9.73 -28.45
CA SER A 81 8.98 -9.59 -29.28
C SER A 81 8.19 -8.31 -29.06
N TYR A 82 8.36 -7.67 -27.91
CA TYR A 82 7.57 -6.50 -27.49
C TYR A 82 8.40 -5.32 -27.04
N SER A 83 9.68 -5.22 -27.46
CA SER A 83 10.53 -4.06 -27.11
C SER A 83 9.87 -2.76 -27.60
N GLY A 84 9.70 -1.79 -26.69
CA GLY A 84 8.99 -0.53 -26.93
C GLY A 84 7.45 -0.65 -27.01
N LYS A 85 6.90 -1.85 -26.79
CA LYS A 85 5.46 -2.13 -26.89
C LYS A 85 4.87 -2.64 -25.57
N TYR A 86 5.44 -2.28 -24.43
CA TYR A 86 4.87 -2.59 -23.13
C TYR A 86 5.12 -1.50 -22.12
N ILE A 87 4.16 -1.35 -21.18
CA ILE A 87 4.32 -0.62 -19.94
C ILE A 87 4.77 -1.62 -18.87
N PHE A 88 5.75 -1.21 -18.06
CA PHE A 88 6.20 -1.96 -16.90
C PHE A 88 5.75 -1.26 -15.61
N ASP A 89 4.76 -1.86 -14.92
CA ASP A 89 4.25 -1.36 -13.65
C ASP A 89 5.06 -1.97 -12.49
N TYR A 90 6.11 -1.25 -12.08
CA TYR A 90 7.02 -1.63 -11.00
C TYR A 90 6.50 -1.08 -9.66
N ARG A 91 5.57 -1.81 -9.03
CA ARG A 91 4.88 -1.33 -7.81
C ARG A 91 5.68 -1.52 -6.54
N ASP A 92 6.39 -2.66 -6.42
CA ASP A 92 7.08 -3.05 -5.20
C ASP A 92 8.44 -3.65 -5.54
N SER A 93 9.45 -3.38 -4.69
CA SER A 93 10.70 -4.13 -4.73
C SER A 93 10.48 -5.53 -4.15
N THR A 94 11.12 -6.53 -4.75
CA THR A 94 10.94 -7.94 -4.35
C THR A 94 12.26 -8.64 -4.06
N TYR A 95 13.14 -8.74 -5.06
CA TYR A 95 14.41 -9.45 -4.98
C TYR A 95 15.58 -8.61 -5.53
N GLU A 96 15.49 -7.29 -5.49
CA GLU A 96 16.49 -6.37 -6.04
C GLU A 96 17.85 -6.44 -5.32
N GLY A 97 17.90 -7.02 -4.11
CA GLY A 97 19.14 -7.39 -3.44
C GLY A 97 19.91 -8.51 -4.15
N PHE A 98 19.24 -9.27 -5.04
CA PHE A 98 19.87 -10.30 -5.85
C PHE A 98 20.27 -9.72 -7.21
N ALA A 99 21.58 -9.59 -7.46
CA ALA A 99 22.11 -8.89 -8.64
C ALA A 99 21.55 -9.37 -9.99
N PRO A 100 21.39 -10.68 -10.26
CA PRO A 100 20.75 -11.13 -11.51
C PRO A 100 19.31 -10.64 -11.68
N PHE A 101 18.52 -10.61 -10.61
CA PHE A 101 17.15 -10.09 -10.64
C PHE A 101 17.15 -8.60 -10.97
N LYS A 102 17.98 -7.81 -10.27
CA LYS A 102 18.14 -6.38 -10.51
C LYS A 102 18.54 -6.09 -11.96
N LYS A 103 19.44 -6.90 -12.55
CA LYS A 103 19.83 -6.78 -13.95
C LYS A 103 18.64 -6.99 -14.90
N ILE A 104 17.82 -8.02 -14.65
CA ILE A 104 16.62 -8.29 -15.47
C ILE A 104 15.62 -7.13 -15.35
N ILE A 105 15.41 -6.58 -14.14
CA ILE A 105 14.57 -5.38 -13.95
C ILE A 105 15.12 -4.21 -14.77
N GLY A 106 16.44 -3.95 -14.73
CA GLY A 106 17.06 -2.91 -15.55
C GLY A 106 16.83 -3.12 -17.05
N ASP A 107 16.95 -4.35 -17.53
CA ASP A 107 16.67 -4.70 -18.94
C ASP A 107 15.19 -4.48 -19.28
N LEU A 108 14.25 -4.83 -18.37
CA LEU A 108 12.83 -4.57 -18.57
C LEU A 108 12.53 -3.07 -18.69
N VAL A 109 13.09 -2.25 -17.80
CA VAL A 109 12.95 -0.79 -17.88
C VAL A 109 13.52 -0.26 -19.20
N LYS A 110 14.72 -0.68 -19.60
CA LYS A 110 15.38 -0.25 -20.83
C LYS A 110 14.52 -0.50 -22.08
N HIS A 111 13.85 -1.66 -22.16
CA HIS A 111 13.05 -2.06 -23.32
C HIS A 111 11.57 -1.72 -23.20
N SER A 112 11.10 -1.18 -22.07
CA SER A 112 9.71 -0.71 -21.93
C SER A 112 9.44 0.55 -22.76
N TYR A 113 8.20 0.77 -23.12
CA TYR A 113 7.71 2.06 -23.60
C TYR A 113 7.73 3.09 -22.47
N ALA A 114 7.20 2.70 -21.31
CA ALA A 114 7.21 3.48 -20.07
C ALA A 114 7.26 2.53 -18.87
N THR A 115 7.81 3.01 -17.76
CA THR A 115 7.82 2.30 -16.47
C THR A 115 7.13 3.16 -15.42
N PHE A 116 6.24 2.56 -14.63
CA PHE A 116 5.57 3.23 -13.53
C PHE A 116 6.05 2.67 -12.19
N VAL A 117 6.28 3.56 -11.23
CA VAL A 117 6.57 3.21 -9.83
C VAL A 117 5.45 3.71 -8.94
N SER A 118 5.14 2.99 -7.86
CA SER A 118 4.12 3.40 -6.88
C SER A 118 4.66 4.38 -5.83
N SER A 119 5.98 4.55 -5.77
CA SER A 119 6.68 5.49 -4.89
C SER A 119 7.96 5.96 -5.57
N ASP A 120 8.28 7.24 -5.47
CA ASP A 120 9.54 7.77 -6.02
C ASP A 120 10.77 7.15 -5.37
N ALA A 121 10.67 6.69 -4.12
CA ALA A 121 11.75 5.99 -3.45
C ALA A 121 12.17 4.68 -4.15
N PHE A 122 11.29 4.06 -4.93
CA PHE A 122 11.61 2.86 -5.70
C PHE A 122 12.48 3.14 -6.93
N ARG A 123 12.58 4.38 -7.39
CA ARG A 123 13.47 4.76 -8.50
C ARG A 123 14.93 4.39 -8.24
N ARG A 124 15.36 4.31 -6.97
CA ARG A 124 16.72 3.89 -6.56
C ARG A 124 17.13 2.50 -7.04
N PHE A 125 16.15 1.63 -7.33
CA PHE A 125 16.40 0.28 -7.83
C PHE A 125 16.49 0.21 -9.36
N LEU A 126 16.10 1.28 -10.04
CA LEU A 126 15.96 1.34 -11.49
C LEU A 126 17.15 2.08 -12.13
N PRO A 127 17.46 1.84 -13.43
CA PRO A 127 18.54 2.51 -14.09
C PRO A 127 18.32 4.02 -14.21
N ALA A 128 19.24 4.83 -13.68
CA ALA A 128 19.16 6.28 -13.76
C ALA A 128 19.20 6.79 -15.22
N SER A 129 19.86 6.06 -16.14
CA SER A 129 19.90 6.37 -17.57
C SER A 129 18.53 6.36 -18.25
N GLU A 130 17.54 5.70 -17.66
CA GLU A 130 16.20 5.55 -18.20
C GLU A 130 15.17 6.45 -17.49
N SER A 131 15.63 7.41 -16.68
CA SER A 131 14.77 8.26 -15.82
C SER A 131 13.67 9.01 -16.58
N SER A 132 13.92 9.37 -17.85
CA SER A 132 12.96 10.10 -18.68
C SER A 132 11.67 9.34 -19.02
N LYS A 133 11.68 8.02 -18.88
CA LYS A 133 10.49 7.16 -19.11
C LYS A 133 9.99 6.45 -17.86
N ILE A 134 10.51 6.84 -16.67
CA ILE A 134 10.04 6.34 -15.39
C ILE A 134 9.12 7.40 -14.77
N TYR A 135 7.87 7.03 -14.56
CA TYR A 135 6.83 7.88 -14.00
C TYR A 135 6.33 7.34 -12.68
N THR A 136 5.80 8.21 -11.83
CA THR A 136 5.15 7.79 -10.58
C THR A 136 3.66 7.70 -10.78
N SER A 137 3.07 6.54 -10.47
CA SER A 137 1.63 6.32 -10.43
C SER A 137 1.18 6.19 -8.99
N HIS A 138 0.49 7.19 -8.50
CA HIS A 138 0.02 7.23 -7.13
C HIS A 138 -1.14 6.26 -6.89
N ASN A 139 -1.15 5.58 -5.73
CA ASN A 139 -2.24 4.68 -5.31
C ASN A 139 -3.46 5.45 -4.80
N LEU A 140 -3.90 6.42 -5.57
CA LEU A 140 -5.02 7.28 -5.27
C LEU A 140 -6.32 6.65 -5.78
N LEU A 141 -7.33 6.56 -4.93
CA LEU A 141 -8.68 6.20 -5.35
C LEU A 141 -9.46 7.47 -5.69
N THR A 142 -9.65 7.73 -6.97
CA THR A 142 -10.29 8.96 -7.47
C THR A 142 -11.69 9.19 -6.93
N ASP A 143 -12.47 8.12 -6.72
CA ASP A 143 -13.81 8.20 -6.14
C ASP A 143 -13.81 8.79 -4.72
N SER A 144 -12.73 8.60 -3.98
CA SER A 144 -12.57 9.17 -2.64
C SER A 144 -12.56 10.70 -2.65
N LEU A 145 -12.20 11.34 -3.78
CA LEU A 145 -12.23 12.80 -3.92
C LEU A 145 -13.62 13.39 -3.73
N ASN A 146 -14.67 12.64 -4.05
CA ASN A 146 -16.06 13.06 -3.85
C ASN A 146 -16.46 13.12 -2.37
N HIS A 147 -15.66 12.47 -1.51
CA HIS A 147 -15.87 12.33 -0.07
C HIS A 147 -14.86 13.13 0.77
N ARG A 148 -14.12 14.05 0.15
CA ARG A 148 -13.04 14.81 0.83
C ARG A 148 -13.50 15.57 2.07
N ASP A 149 -14.73 16.04 2.08
CA ASP A 149 -15.31 16.88 3.15
C ASP A 149 -16.04 16.05 4.22
N GLU A 150 -15.98 14.73 4.19
CA GLU A 150 -16.71 13.84 5.10
C GLU A 150 -16.43 14.14 6.58
N LYS A 151 -15.17 14.37 6.93
CA LYS A 151 -14.82 14.71 8.32
C LYS A 151 -15.29 16.10 8.71
N GLU A 152 -15.17 17.08 7.84
CA GLU A 152 -15.61 18.46 8.10
C GLU A 152 -17.13 18.54 8.28
N LYS A 153 -17.89 17.82 7.43
CA LYS A 153 -19.36 17.86 7.45
C LYS A 153 -20.01 17.00 8.54
N TYR A 154 -19.40 15.85 8.83
CA TYR A 154 -20.04 14.81 9.64
C TYR A 154 -19.17 14.31 10.81
N GLY A 155 -18.02 14.93 11.03
CA GLY A 155 -17.13 14.57 12.14
C GLY A 155 -17.79 14.85 13.49
N VAL A 156 -17.65 13.91 14.43
CA VAL A 156 -18.16 14.05 15.79
C VAL A 156 -17.01 14.49 16.70
N PRO A 157 -17.15 15.59 17.44
CA PRO A 157 -16.17 16.00 18.43
C PRO A 157 -15.92 14.90 19.47
N SER A 158 -14.69 14.80 19.96
CA SER A 158 -14.29 13.88 21.02
C SER A 158 -13.30 14.57 21.93
N ASP A 159 -13.36 14.23 23.23
CA ASP A 159 -12.36 14.65 24.21
C ASP A 159 -11.05 13.86 24.08
N LYS A 160 -11.08 12.75 23.30
CA LYS A 160 -9.93 11.90 23.06
C LYS A 160 -9.44 12.03 21.63
N ILE A 161 -8.15 11.81 21.43
CA ILE A 161 -7.52 11.73 20.11
C ILE A 161 -7.75 10.34 19.55
N ARG A 162 -8.53 10.23 18.48
CA ARG A 162 -8.86 8.97 17.82
C ARG A 162 -7.84 8.68 16.72
N ILE A 163 -7.01 7.68 16.99
CA ILE A 163 -6.00 7.18 16.04
C ILE A 163 -6.57 5.97 15.34
N ALA A 164 -6.64 5.97 14.01
CA ALA A 164 -7.22 4.86 13.27
C ALA A 164 -6.25 4.26 12.25
N PHE A 165 -6.28 2.95 12.18
CA PHE A 165 -5.65 2.13 11.16
C PHE A 165 -6.75 1.44 10.34
N TRP A 166 -6.63 1.44 9.01
CA TRP A 166 -7.47 0.63 8.15
C TRP A 166 -6.66 -0.08 7.05
N GLY A 167 -7.06 -1.31 6.75
CA GLY A 167 -6.41 -2.17 5.78
C GLY A 167 -5.94 -3.49 6.37
N PHE A 168 -4.99 -4.12 5.71
CA PHE A 168 -4.42 -5.38 6.15
C PHE A 168 -3.50 -5.16 7.36
N ILE A 169 -3.90 -5.65 8.54
CA ILE A 169 -3.17 -5.46 9.79
C ILE A 169 -1.91 -6.33 9.78
N ARG A 170 -0.74 -5.68 9.78
CA ARG A 170 0.60 -6.29 9.70
C ARG A 170 1.47 -5.79 10.85
N HIS A 171 2.72 -6.27 10.91
CA HIS A 171 3.76 -5.76 11.81
C HIS A 171 3.35 -5.88 13.28
N GLU A 172 3.20 -7.12 13.75
CA GLU A 172 2.70 -7.42 15.08
C GLU A 172 3.50 -6.72 16.18
N GLU A 173 4.85 -6.70 16.09
CA GLU A 173 5.73 -6.09 17.08
C GLU A 173 5.45 -4.57 17.26
N ILE A 174 5.36 -3.84 16.15
CA ILE A 174 5.08 -2.40 16.17
C ILE A 174 3.70 -2.12 16.77
N ASN A 175 2.70 -2.87 16.31
CA ASN A 175 1.34 -2.67 16.79
C ASN A 175 1.20 -3.04 18.28
N ARG A 176 1.94 -4.03 18.76
CA ARG A 176 2.02 -4.34 20.20
C ARG A 176 2.59 -3.18 21.00
N GLU A 177 3.67 -2.55 20.52
CA GLU A 177 4.26 -1.40 21.20
C GLU A 177 3.32 -0.18 21.18
N ILE A 178 2.66 0.09 20.05
CA ILE A 178 1.65 1.16 19.96
C ILE A 178 0.49 0.89 20.94
N ILE A 179 -0.05 -0.33 20.98
CA ILE A 179 -1.11 -0.70 21.93
C ILE A 179 -0.62 -0.52 23.37
N LYS A 180 0.58 -1.00 23.71
CA LYS A 180 1.17 -0.88 25.03
C LYS A 180 1.28 0.58 25.47
N LYS A 181 1.76 1.48 24.59
CA LYS A 181 1.93 2.91 24.88
C LYS A 181 0.58 3.64 25.00
N LEU A 182 -0.32 3.41 24.06
CA LEU A 182 -1.58 4.16 24.00
C LEU A 182 -2.67 3.59 24.93
N SER A 183 -2.65 2.29 25.24
CA SER A 183 -3.68 1.68 26.10
C SER A 183 -3.66 2.17 27.55
N CYS A 184 -2.50 2.66 28.01
CA CYS A 184 -2.32 3.20 29.34
C CYS A 184 -2.62 4.71 29.41
N ASP A 185 -2.97 5.34 28.29
CA ASP A 185 -3.15 6.78 28.19
C ASP A 185 -4.58 7.12 27.77
N ASN A 186 -5.31 7.72 28.69
CA ASN A 186 -6.73 8.06 28.51
C ASN A 186 -6.98 9.22 27.52
N ARG A 187 -5.92 9.89 27.08
CA ARG A 187 -6.00 10.93 26.03
C ARG A 187 -6.31 10.37 24.65
N PHE A 188 -6.11 9.05 24.45
CA PHE A 188 -6.19 8.39 23.14
C PHE A 188 -7.25 7.31 23.06
N GLU A 189 -7.72 7.08 21.84
CA GLU A 189 -8.41 5.88 21.39
C GLU A 189 -7.72 5.33 20.15
N LEU A 190 -7.55 4.01 20.07
CA LEU A 190 -6.91 3.32 18.95
C LEU A 190 -7.91 2.39 18.27
N HIS A 191 -8.16 2.62 16.98
CA HIS A 191 -9.15 1.93 16.19
C HIS A 191 -8.50 1.16 15.05
N TYR A 192 -8.76 -0.15 14.95
CA TYR A 192 -8.30 -1.01 13.85
C TYR A 192 -9.49 -1.47 13.01
N TYR A 193 -9.47 -1.11 11.74
CA TYR A 193 -10.42 -1.59 10.72
C TYR A 193 -9.66 -2.48 9.75
N GLY A 194 -10.00 -3.76 9.69
CA GLY A 194 -9.34 -4.69 8.82
C GLY A 194 -9.69 -6.13 9.11
N ARG A 195 -9.44 -6.98 8.12
CA ARG A 195 -9.71 -8.41 8.23
C ARG A 195 -8.93 -9.01 9.41
N GLU A 196 -9.63 -9.78 10.24
CA GLU A 196 -9.08 -10.48 11.39
C GLU A 196 -8.31 -11.76 10.97
N GLN A 197 -7.09 -11.56 10.45
CA GLN A 197 -6.13 -12.65 10.29
C GLN A 197 -5.30 -12.85 11.56
N GLN A 198 -4.39 -13.83 11.56
CA GLN A 198 -3.66 -14.26 12.75
C GLN A 198 -3.00 -13.11 13.54
N ILE A 199 -2.39 -12.14 12.87
CA ILE A 199 -1.76 -10.99 13.54
C ILE A 199 -2.82 -10.13 14.25
N ALA A 200 -3.94 -9.85 13.59
CA ALA A 200 -5.03 -9.09 14.20
C ALA A 200 -5.62 -9.80 15.42
N LEU A 201 -5.80 -11.13 15.35
CA LEU A 201 -6.24 -11.94 16.49
C LEU A 201 -5.24 -11.92 17.65
N ASN A 202 -3.94 -12.00 17.35
CA ASN A 202 -2.87 -11.89 18.36
C ASN A 202 -2.89 -10.52 19.04
N LEU A 203 -3.07 -9.43 18.29
CA LEU A 203 -3.16 -8.08 18.83
C LEU A 203 -4.41 -7.87 19.67
N LYS A 204 -5.55 -8.40 19.25
CA LYS A 204 -6.80 -8.36 19.99
C LYS A 204 -6.68 -9.10 21.33
N LYS A 205 -6.05 -10.29 21.30
CA LYS A 205 -5.72 -11.04 22.53
C LYS A 205 -4.77 -10.27 23.43
N TYR A 206 -3.74 -9.65 22.88
CA TYR A 206 -2.78 -8.84 23.62
C TYR A 206 -3.45 -7.63 24.29
N ALA A 207 -4.27 -6.88 23.57
CA ALA A 207 -5.04 -5.76 24.12
C ALA A 207 -5.93 -6.19 25.30
N ALA A 208 -6.62 -7.33 25.16
CA ALA A 208 -7.44 -7.91 26.25
C ALA A 208 -6.58 -8.31 27.47
N GLN A 209 -5.43 -8.93 27.25
CA GLN A 209 -4.49 -9.34 28.33
C GLN A 209 -3.89 -8.16 29.09
N THR A 210 -3.68 -7.04 28.40
CA THR A 210 -3.15 -5.81 29.04
C THR A 210 -4.23 -4.94 29.65
N GLY A 211 -5.51 -5.34 29.58
CA GLY A 211 -6.64 -4.57 30.09
C GLY A 211 -6.90 -3.28 29.31
N ALA A 212 -6.51 -3.21 28.06
CA ALA A 212 -6.71 -2.05 27.21
C ALA A 212 -8.20 -1.78 26.95
N VAL A 213 -8.72 -0.69 27.51
CA VAL A 213 -10.14 -0.30 27.38
C VAL A 213 -10.40 0.68 26.22
N ASN A 214 -9.33 1.24 25.66
CA ASN A 214 -9.36 2.28 24.61
C ASN A 214 -8.79 1.79 23.27
N VAL A 215 -8.73 0.47 23.06
CA VAL A 215 -8.29 -0.17 21.81
C VAL A 215 -9.42 -0.99 21.22
N PHE A 216 -9.81 -0.66 20.00
CA PHE A 216 -11.00 -1.20 19.34
C PHE A 216 -10.66 -1.90 18.04
N PHE A 217 -11.15 -3.13 17.83
CA PHE A 217 -11.04 -3.89 16.60
C PHE A 217 -12.41 -4.04 15.97
N HIS A 218 -12.58 -3.46 14.77
CA HIS A 218 -13.89 -3.37 14.10
C HIS A 218 -14.12 -4.47 13.06
N GLY A 219 -13.10 -5.28 12.76
CA GLY A 219 -13.21 -6.34 11.76
C GLY A 219 -13.07 -5.84 10.32
N GLU A 220 -13.47 -6.71 9.38
CA GLU A 220 -13.40 -6.43 7.95
C GLU A 220 -14.43 -5.37 7.54
N TYR A 221 -14.08 -4.55 6.56
CA TYR A 221 -14.90 -3.46 6.06
C TYR A 221 -14.91 -3.47 4.53
N LYS A 222 -15.94 -2.87 3.94
CA LYS A 222 -16.02 -2.62 2.50
C LYS A 222 -15.32 -1.29 2.16
N PRO A 223 -14.83 -1.10 0.93
CA PRO A 223 -14.15 0.14 0.54
C PRO A 223 -14.95 1.42 0.87
N GLU A 224 -16.28 1.38 0.77
CA GLU A 224 -17.19 2.50 1.02
C GLU A 224 -17.30 2.85 2.52
N ASP A 225 -17.12 1.87 3.40
CA ASP A 225 -17.21 2.08 4.85
C ASP A 225 -16.14 3.05 5.35
N ARG A 226 -15.03 3.25 4.59
CA ARG A 226 -13.98 4.23 4.91
C ARG A 226 -14.54 5.63 5.09
N TYR A 227 -15.53 6.01 4.32
CA TYR A 227 -16.16 7.33 4.41
C TYR A 227 -16.87 7.55 5.75
N THR A 228 -17.27 6.46 6.43
CA THR A 228 -17.87 6.52 7.75
C THR A 228 -16.82 6.64 8.85
N PHE A 229 -15.78 5.82 8.85
CA PHE A 229 -14.82 5.86 9.97
C PHE A 229 -13.82 7.03 9.86
N VAL A 230 -13.56 7.57 8.67
CA VAL A 230 -12.76 8.80 8.54
C VAL A 230 -13.39 10.00 9.25
N ARG A 231 -14.72 10.05 9.37
CA ARG A 231 -15.44 11.11 10.11
C ARG A 231 -14.98 11.22 11.56
N ASN A 232 -14.68 10.07 12.17
CA ASN A 232 -14.29 9.94 13.57
C ASN A 232 -12.78 9.65 13.75
N THR A 233 -11.95 9.91 12.74
CA THR A 233 -10.51 9.71 12.80
C THR A 233 -9.80 11.05 12.93
N ASP A 234 -8.97 11.21 13.96
CA ASP A 234 -8.20 12.42 14.19
C ASP A 234 -6.77 12.31 13.66
N LEU A 235 -6.19 11.11 13.73
CA LEU A 235 -4.87 10.79 13.19
C LEU A 235 -4.91 9.43 12.48
N ILE A 236 -4.24 9.32 11.34
CA ILE A 236 -4.07 8.04 10.63
C ILE A 236 -2.80 7.35 11.11
N HIS A 237 -2.91 6.10 11.52
CA HIS A 237 -1.77 5.24 11.82
C HIS A 237 -1.18 4.65 10.53
N ASN A 238 -0.02 5.18 10.12
CA ASN A 238 0.78 4.74 8.98
C ASN A 238 2.20 4.31 9.40
N ILE A 239 2.36 3.80 10.62
CA ILE A 239 3.66 3.40 11.17
C ILE A 239 3.98 1.97 10.74
N TYR A 240 5.02 1.79 9.92
CA TYR A 240 5.50 0.50 9.39
C TYR A 240 7.03 0.45 9.45
N LYS A 241 7.59 -0.69 9.78
CA LYS A 241 9.06 -0.89 9.91
C LYS A 241 9.48 -2.21 9.26
N ASP A 242 9.40 -2.27 7.94
CA ASP A 242 10.08 -3.32 7.19
C ASP A 242 10.62 -2.77 5.87
N GLY A 243 11.53 -3.52 5.23
CA GLY A 243 12.36 -3.04 4.14
C GLY A 243 11.58 -2.31 3.03
N ASN A 244 10.55 -2.95 2.47
CA ASN A 244 9.77 -2.37 1.38
C ASN A 244 8.82 -1.27 1.86
N MET A 245 8.22 -1.46 3.04
CA MET A 245 7.26 -0.49 3.58
C MET A 245 7.92 0.84 3.95
N MET A 246 9.23 0.82 4.27
CA MET A 246 10.00 2.06 4.50
C MET A 246 10.13 2.92 3.25
N LEU A 247 9.94 2.35 2.06
CA LEU A 247 10.05 3.03 0.77
C LEU A 247 8.69 3.23 0.07
N ALA A 248 7.67 2.53 0.52
CA ALA A 248 6.36 2.52 -0.11
C ALA A 248 5.54 3.77 0.24
N MET A 249 4.66 4.16 -0.68
CA MET A 249 3.58 5.11 -0.44
C MET A 249 2.26 4.33 -0.41
N GLY A 250 1.79 4.03 0.80
CA GLY A 250 0.56 3.25 0.99
C GLY A 250 -0.72 4.04 0.68
N ASN A 251 -1.82 3.34 0.39
CA ASN A 251 -3.11 3.97 0.07
C ASN A 251 -3.58 4.94 1.17
N LYS A 252 -3.34 4.61 2.45
CA LYS A 252 -3.71 5.48 3.57
C LYS A 252 -2.99 6.84 3.58
N TYR A 253 -1.81 6.93 2.96
CA TYR A 253 -1.15 8.23 2.78
C TYR A 253 -2.03 9.15 1.94
N TYR A 254 -2.57 8.62 0.84
CA TYR A 254 -3.47 9.38 -0.03
C TYR A 254 -4.83 9.62 0.61
N ASP A 255 -5.33 8.67 1.40
CA ASP A 255 -6.56 8.88 2.19
C ASP A 255 -6.36 10.07 3.17
N GLY A 256 -5.20 10.17 3.83
CA GLY A 256 -4.86 11.31 4.70
C GLY A 256 -4.88 12.65 3.97
N LEU A 257 -4.36 12.68 2.74
CA LEU A 257 -4.40 13.87 1.89
C LEU A 257 -5.82 14.23 1.48
N ILE A 258 -6.60 13.25 1.01
CA ILE A 258 -7.96 13.45 0.51
C ILE A 258 -8.90 13.93 1.62
N PHE A 259 -8.86 13.27 2.77
CA PHE A 259 -9.77 13.55 3.88
C PHE A 259 -9.24 14.61 4.86
N TYR A 260 -8.11 15.22 4.56
CA TYR A 260 -7.46 16.22 5.42
C TYR A 260 -7.21 15.73 6.85
N ILE A 261 -6.75 14.48 6.97
CA ILE A 261 -6.44 13.86 8.25
C ILE A 261 -4.91 13.71 8.38
N PRO A 262 -4.31 14.28 9.43
CA PRO A 262 -2.87 14.16 9.64
C PRO A 262 -2.47 12.72 9.97
N GLN A 263 -1.21 12.39 9.69
CA GLN A 263 -0.73 11.01 9.68
C GLN A 263 0.44 10.82 10.65
N LEU A 264 0.47 9.67 11.30
CA LEU A 264 1.61 9.18 12.06
C LEU A 264 2.39 8.21 11.18
N CYS A 265 3.61 8.52 10.85
CA CYS A 265 4.47 7.70 9.97
C CYS A 265 5.74 7.28 10.70
N MET A 266 6.28 6.12 10.33
CA MET A 266 7.54 5.65 10.89
C MET A 266 8.68 6.61 10.56
N LYS A 267 9.45 6.96 11.59
CA LYS A 267 10.67 7.77 11.48
C LYS A 267 11.65 7.14 10.48
N GLY A 268 12.16 7.95 9.55
CA GLY A 268 13.06 7.54 8.48
C GLY A 268 12.40 6.75 7.35
N SER A 269 11.07 6.66 7.31
CA SER A 269 10.36 6.14 6.15
C SER A 269 10.16 7.24 5.10
N PHE A 270 10.14 6.86 3.81
CA PHE A 270 9.89 7.81 2.72
C PHE A 270 8.54 8.51 2.88
N MET A 271 7.53 7.80 3.37
CA MET A 271 6.22 8.36 3.67
C MET A 271 6.29 9.37 4.82
N GLY A 272 7.07 9.07 5.87
CA GLY A 272 7.32 9.99 6.99
C GLY A 272 8.02 11.26 6.54
N GLU A 273 9.10 11.14 5.77
CA GLU A 273 9.81 12.28 5.18
C GLU A 273 8.85 13.18 4.37
N LYS A 274 7.99 12.58 3.54
CA LYS A 274 7.00 13.33 2.75
C LYS A 274 5.91 13.97 3.60
N CYS A 275 5.48 13.32 4.66
CA CYS A 275 4.53 13.89 5.61
C CYS A 275 5.12 15.10 6.35
N ALA A 276 6.36 14.99 6.82
CA ALA A 276 7.06 16.07 7.50
C ALA A 276 7.34 17.26 6.56
N GLU A 277 7.87 16.98 5.36
CA GLU A 277 8.15 17.97 4.31
C GLU A 277 6.91 18.82 3.99
N LYS A 278 5.75 18.19 3.91
CA LYS A 278 4.48 18.83 3.55
C LYS A 278 3.69 19.36 4.75
N GLY A 279 4.15 19.12 5.97
CA GLY A 279 3.44 19.50 7.20
C GLY A 279 2.10 18.79 7.40
N ILE A 280 1.95 17.56 6.88
CA ILE A 280 0.70 16.78 6.90
C ILE A 280 0.76 15.54 7.80
N GLY A 281 1.82 15.38 8.56
CA GLY A 281 1.98 14.26 9.47
C GLY A 281 3.20 14.39 10.37
N LEU A 282 3.30 13.47 11.30
CA LEU A 282 4.39 13.36 12.27
C LEU A 282 5.23 12.12 11.95
N GLU A 283 6.55 12.29 11.81
CA GLU A 283 7.50 11.19 11.92
C GLU A 283 7.67 10.79 13.37
N CYS A 284 7.40 9.53 13.69
CA CYS A 284 7.50 9.01 15.06
C CYS A 284 7.96 7.56 15.08
N ASP A 285 8.57 7.17 16.20
CA ASP A 285 8.93 5.78 16.49
C ASP A 285 8.22 5.35 17.79
N PRO A 286 7.33 4.35 17.76
CA PRO A 286 6.62 3.91 18.95
C PRO A 286 7.53 3.29 20.02
N PHE A 287 8.77 2.98 19.71
CA PHE A 287 9.76 2.50 20.68
C PHE A 287 10.43 3.63 21.47
N GLU A 288 10.31 4.89 21.05
CA GLU A 288 10.78 6.04 21.83
C GLU A 288 9.91 6.24 23.08
N GLU A 289 10.53 6.64 24.21
CA GLU A 289 9.81 6.79 25.47
C GLU A 289 8.74 7.89 25.41
N ASP A 290 9.03 8.98 24.73
CA ASP A 290 8.20 10.17 24.59
C ASP A 290 7.19 10.11 23.43
N PHE A 291 6.98 8.91 22.84
CA PHE A 291 6.09 8.72 21.70
C PHE A 291 4.68 9.29 21.92
N THR A 292 4.06 8.98 23.06
CA THR A 292 2.68 9.44 23.35
C THR A 292 2.60 10.95 23.51
N ASP A 293 3.58 11.57 24.16
CA ASP A 293 3.61 13.01 24.34
C ASP A 293 3.88 13.75 23.03
N LYS A 294 4.80 13.23 22.19
CA LYS A 294 5.02 13.76 20.84
C LYS A 294 3.74 13.73 19.98
N VAL A 295 2.99 12.63 20.03
CA VAL A 295 1.73 12.50 19.28
C VAL A 295 0.69 13.49 19.82
N TYR A 296 0.59 13.63 21.14
CA TYR A 296 -0.33 14.55 21.80
C TYR A 296 -0.03 16.01 21.45
N GLU A 297 1.22 16.42 21.59
CA GLU A 297 1.67 17.78 21.26
C GLU A 297 1.47 18.10 19.77
N TYR A 298 1.83 17.17 18.91
CA TYR A 298 1.61 17.31 17.48
C TYR A 298 0.13 17.53 17.15
N TYR A 299 -0.77 16.74 17.71
CA TYR A 299 -2.20 16.88 17.47
C TYR A 299 -2.71 18.26 17.91
N HIS A 300 -2.31 18.72 19.10
CA HIS A 300 -2.76 20.01 19.61
C HIS A 300 -2.20 21.20 18.84
N GLN A 301 -0.93 21.18 18.47
CA GLN A 301 -0.35 22.20 17.59
C GLN A 301 -1.09 22.25 16.25
N SER A 302 -1.52 21.13 15.80
CA SER A 302 -2.19 20.93 14.54
C SER A 302 -3.63 21.43 14.55
N LYS A 303 -4.36 21.13 15.62
CA LYS A 303 -5.73 21.60 15.83
C LYS A 303 -5.81 23.13 15.93
N VAL A 304 -4.74 23.76 16.45
CA VAL A 304 -4.62 25.22 16.53
C VAL A 304 -4.38 25.87 15.15
N GLN A 305 -3.88 25.09 14.16
CA GLN A 305 -3.62 25.59 12.82
C GLN A 305 -4.25 24.67 11.73
N PRO A 306 -5.58 24.61 11.68
CA PRO A 306 -6.28 23.70 10.74
C PRO A 306 -5.92 23.93 9.28
N GLN A 307 -5.44 25.12 8.88
CA GLN A 307 -4.97 25.41 7.52
C GLN A 307 -3.72 24.60 7.14
N LYS A 308 -2.92 24.11 8.10
CA LYS A 308 -1.79 23.22 7.81
C LYS A 308 -2.20 21.85 7.30
N TYR A 309 -3.45 21.46 7.49
CA TYR A 309 -3.97 20.14 7.07
C TYR A 309 -4.85 20.18 5.84
N LYS A 310 -5.17 21.34 5.30
CA LYS A 310 -5.75 21.43 3.96
C LYS A 310 -4.58 21.53 2.98
N PRO A 311 -4.09 20.40 2.45
CA PRO A 311 -3.04 20.46 1.45
C PRO A 311 -3.55 21.32 0.31
N ASP A 312 -2.74 22.27 -0.13
CA ASP A 312 -3.07 23.08 -1.29
C ASP A 312 -3.44 22.18 -2.46
N ALA A 313 -4.37 22.60 -3.29
CA ALA A 313 -4.86 21.86 -4.46
C ALA A 313 -3.73 21.34 -5.36
N HIS A 314 -2.54 21.96 -5.30
CA HIS A 314 -1.32 21.55 -6.00
C HIS A 314 -0.74 20.20 -5.56
N ILE A 315 -1.14 19.63 -4.42
CA ILE A 315 -0.73 18.28 -4.00
C ILE A 315 -1.44 17.21 -4.84
N TYR A 316 -2.55 17.56 -5.50
CA TYR A 316 -3.35 16.67 -6.34
C TYR A 316 -3.12 16.87 -7.84
N SER A 317 -2.33 17.84 -8.22
CA SER A 317 -1.90 18.09 -9.60
C SER A 317 -0.50 17.48 -9.82
#